data_f3d377a6713c8bfa3cd1665631b06d21
#
_entry.id   f3d377a6713c8bfa3cd1665631b06d21
#
_cell.length_a   1.000
_cell.length_b   1.000
_cell.length_c   1.000
_cell.angle_alpha   90.00
_cell.angle_beta   90.00
_cell.angle_gamma   90.00
#
_symmetry.space_group_name_H-M   'P 1'
#
loop_
_entity.id
_entity.type
_entity.pdbx_description
1 polymer ?
#
loop_
_entity_poly.entity_id
_entity_poly.type
_entity_poly.pdbx_seq_one_letter_code
_entity_poly.pdbx_strand_id
1 'polypeptide(L)'
;MKKTKVLISVVTFIVFLSSMSFANGLNLNGIGPRAVAMGGAFVGLADDFSAVFWNPAGLAHIKQKYVAFYGFDIIPSMTYKLETPIPGVGADAEAVTQHHFGGLAGYFQPVSDNLVLGLAVYSPSGLGIEWDGKDLAGISGPPGSPNPNIEWMSKIFVITISPTLAYQVSDQIMLGFALNINYGSFDMARYAGYQTVPNPYYPFLSPDPFLVFDFEQQKIEMTGWGFGATFGILVKPSDMFSLGLTLRTPSKIGFSGDIGISNLSVLEPIVGTSIAATSGAEADVTWPMWIAGGIAFKPIEQFTLTFDVQWTQWSKLDEVAITLSDQTWGLILDEEDTKLAFRWEDKAQIRFGAEYRFSPKFALRAGYYYDPGPAPDETRNVLLPITDFNSIAGGFGYNINGVIIDFAVEYLMGKEQTVPFGKTLPPALGGDPDYQDAMPGVYHVKNIIAIEFAIGYKW
;
A
#
# COMPACT_ATOMS: atom_id res chain seq x y z
N MET A 1 -23.36 -29.49 5.39
CA MET A 1 -23.44 -28.41 6.39
C MET A 1 -22.17 -28.17 7.20
N LYS A 2 -21.47 -29.18 7.75
CA LYS A 2 -20.19 -28.95 8.51
C LYS A 2 -19.05 -28.43 7.62
N LYS A 3 -18.88 -28.92 6.38
CA LYS A 3 -17.82 -28.47 5.46
C LYS A 3 -18.01 -27.02 4.99
N THR A 4 -19.24 -26.57 4.78
CA THR A 4 -19.54 -25.19 4.39
C THR A 4 -19.26 -24.19 5.52
N LYS A 5 -19.52 -24.59 6.78
CA LYS A 5 -19.21 -23.74 7.95
C LYS A 5 -17.71 -23.55 8.16
N VAL A 6 -16.90 -24.57 7.87
CA VAL A 6 -15.42 -24.48 7.97
C VAL A 6 -14.88 -23.54 6.89
N LEU A 7 -15.39 -23.62 5.65
CA LEU A 7 -14.96 -22.74 4.57
C LEU A 7 -15.33 -21.27 4.86
N ILE A 8 -16.56 -21.01 5.32
CA ILE A 8 -17.01 -19.66 5.72
C ILE A 8 -16.17 -19.16 6.91
N SER A 9 -15.87 -19.98 7.90
CA SER A 9 -15.04 -19.58 9.05
C SER A 9 -13.60 -19.27 8.65
N VAL A 10 -13.01 -19.98 7.68
CA VAL A 10 -11.66 -19.70 7.18
C VAL A 10 -11.64 -18.39 6.37
N VAL A 11 -12.63 -18.16 5.51
CA VAL A 11 -12.75 -16.89 4.77
C VAL A 11 -13.00 -15.73 5.73
N THR A 12 -13.84 -15.90 6.75
CA THR A 12 -14.09 -14.88 7.79
C THR A 12 -12.82 -14.60 8.61
N PHE A 13 -12.01 -15.64 8.92
CA PHE A 13 -10.76 -15.46 9.68
C PHE A 13 -9.70 -14.65 8.91
N ILE A 14 -9.61 -14.83 7.58
CA ILE A 14 -8.69 -14.07 6.73
C ILE A 14 -9.12 -12.59 6.59
N VAL A 15 -10.43 -12.33 6.53
CA VAL A 15 -10.98 -10.96 6.43
C VAL A 15 -10.70 -10.10 7.68
N PHE A 16 -10.52 -10.73 8.86
CA PHE A 16 -10.23 -10.00 10.11
C PHE A 16 -8.74 -9.73 10.39
N LEU A 17 -7.81 -10.20 9.55
CA LEU A 17 -6.36 -10.05 9.76
C LEU A 17 -5.71 -9.06 8.78
N SER A 18 -6.44 -8.09 8.25
CA SER A 18 -5.86 -7.11 7.33
C SER A 18 -5.19 -5.97 8.07
N SER A 19 -3.87 -5.92 8.02
CA SER A 19 -3.03 -4.79 8.38
C SER A 19 -1.76 -4.76 7.50
N MET A 20 -1.06 -3.70 7.38
CA MET A 20 -0.52 -2.95 6.29
C MET A 20 0.99 -2.88 6.21
N SER A 21 1.54 -2.59 5.04
CA SER A 21 2.97 -2.40 4.86
C SER A 21 3.32 -1.36 3.78
N PHE A 22 4.50 -0.79 3.94
CA PHE A 22 5.07 0.21 3.06
C PHE A 22 5.95 -0.45 2.01
N ALA A 23 5.61 -0.34 0.73
CA ALA A 23 6.51 -0.55 -0.39
C ALA A 23 5.75 -0.33 -1.70
N ASN A 24 6.39 0.13 -2.75
CA ASN A 24 5.79 0.34 -4.08
C ASN A 24 4.51 1.19 -4.03
N GLY A 25 4.61 2.40 -3.46
CA GLY A 25 3.45 3.25 -3.26
C GLY A 25 2.41 2.57 -2.36
N LEU A 26 1.19 2.36 -2.85
CA LEU A 26 0.11 1.70 -2.12
C LEU A 26 0.10 0.17 -2.25
N ASN A 27 0.98 -0.43 -3.08
CA ASN A 27 0.98 -1.87 -3.34
C ASN A 27 1.96 -2.62 -2.44
N LEU A 28 1.64 -3.85 -2.09
CA LEU A 28 2.61 -4.80 -1.52
C LEU A 28 3.67 -5.17 -2.57
N ASN A 29 4.88 -5.47 -2.11
CA ASN A 29 5.99 -5.87 -2.98
C ASN A 29 5.80 -7.21 -3.65
N GLY A 30 5.01 -8.10 -3.02
CA GLY A 30 4.74 -9.41 -3.56
C GLY A 30 3.71 -10.21 -2.80
N ILE A 31 3.32 -11.32 -3.36
CA ILE A 31 2.41 -12.31 -2.77
C ILE A 31 2.99 -13.71 -2.98
N GLY A 32 3.07 -14.46 -1.89
CA GLY A 32 3.52 -15.83 -1.85
C GLY A 32 5.01 -15.97 -1.53
N PRO A 33 5.36 -16.78 -0.50
CA PRO A 33 6.73 -16.83 0.04
C PRO A 33 7.74 -17.34 -0.97
N ARG A 34 7.33 -18.19 -1.94
CA ARG A 34 8.23 -18.63 -3.00
C ARG A 34 8.60 -17.49 -3.93
N ALA A 35 7.62 -16.69 -4.35
CA ALA A 35 7.87 -15.54 -5.22
C ALA A 35 8.69 -14.46 -4.48
N VAL A 36 8.31 -14.13 -3.24
CA VAL A 36 9.00 -13.13 -2.42
C VAL A 36 10.43 -13.54 -2.11
N ALA A 37 10.68 -14.80 -1.73
CA ALA A 37 12.04 -15.32 -1.54
C ALA A 37 12.92 -15.21 -2.81
N MET A 38 12.30 -15.13 -4.00
CA MET A 38 12.95 -14.88 -5.28
C MET A 38 12.89 -13.39 -5.70
N GLY A 39 12.77 -12.46 -4.74
CA GLY A 39 12.70 -11.02 -4.98
C GLY A 39 11.46 -10.58 -5.76
N GLY A 40 10.41 -11.40 -5.83
CA GLY A 40 9.23 -11.13 -6.66
C GLY A 40 9.50 -11.19 -8.17
N ALA A 41 10.64 -11.72 -8.62
CA ALA A 41 10.91 -11.99 -10.02
C ALA A 41 10.16 -13.26 -10.45
N PHE A 42 8.86 -13.18 -10.64
CA PHE A 42 7.99 -14.34 -10.77
C PHE A 42 7.07 -14.34 -11.99
N VAL A 43 6.99 -13.24 -12.75
CA VAL A 43 6.12 -13.08 -13.92
C VAL A 43 6.46 -14.09 -15.02
N GLY A 44 7.77 -14.36 -15.24
CA GLY A 44 8.25 -15.35 -16.21
C GLY A 44 8.20 -16.80 -15.71
N LEU A 45 8.00 -17.03 -14.40
CA LEU A 45 7.96 -18.37 -13.80
C LEU A 45 6.54 -18.80 -13.44
N ALA A 46 5.86 -18.06 -12.56
CA ALA A 46 4.45 -18.09 -12.13
C ALA A 46 3.80 -19.50 -12.07
N ASP A 47 4.49 -20.50 -11.50
CA ASP A 47 4.07 -21.92 -11.57
C ASP A 47 3.49 -22.46 -10.26
N ASP A 48 3.00 -21.55 -9.36
CA ASP A 48 2.31 -21.90 -8.11
C ASP A 48 1.00 -21.10 -7.92
N PHE A 49 0.41 -21.16 -6.73
CA PHE A 49 -0.86 -20.49 -6.40
C PHE A 49 -0.79 -18.95 -6.50
N SER A 50 0.38 -18.37 -6.28
CA SER A 50 0.58 -16.92 -6.30
C SER A 50 0.57 -16.35 -7.73
N ALA A 51 0.55 -17.22 -8.76
CA ALA A 51 0.35 -16.85 -10.14
C ALA A 51 -0.94 -16.03 -10.38
N VAL A 52 -1.97 -16.19 -9.55
CA VAL A 52 -3.18 -15.35 -9.59
C VAL A 52 -2.85 -13.87 -9.49
N PHE A 53 -1.81 -13.52 -8.76
CA PHE A 53 -1.31 -12.15 -8.60
C PHE A 53 -0.26 -11.79 -9.66
N TRP A 54 0.76 -12.65 -9.85
CA TRP A 54 1.93 -12.35 -10.67
C TRP A 54 1.68 -12.47 -12.19
N ASN A 55 1.12 -13.61 -12.60
CA ASN A 55 0.79 -13.90 -14.00
C ASN A 55 -0.24 -15.04 -14.05
N PRO A 56 -1.53 -14.74 -14.23
CA PRO A 56 -2.58 -15.76 -14.17
C PRO A 56 -2.44 -16.85 -15.22
N ALA A 57 -1.68 -16.64 -16.32
CA ALA A 57 -1.39 -17.69 -17.30
C ALA A 57 -0.65 -18.88 -16.67
N GLY A 58 0.16 -18.62 -15.65
CA GLY A 58 0.93 -19.64 -14.96
C GLY A 58 0.08 -20.67 -14.21
N LEU A 59 -1.16 -20.35 -13.84
CA LEU A 59 -2.09 -21.31 -13.24
C LEU A 59 -2.39 -22.51 -14.17
N ALA A 60 -2.18 -22.38 -15.49
CA ALA A 60 -2.33 -23.51 -16.42
C ALA A 60 -1.35 -24.69 -16.13
N HIS A 61 -0.29 -24.45 -15.34
CA HIS A 61 0.59 -25.52 -14.83
C HIS A 61 -0.05 -26.39 -13.75
N ILE A 62 -1.16 -25.97 -13.14
CA ILE A 62 -1.84 -26.73 -12.11
C ILE A 62 -2.62 -27.86 -12.75
N LYS A 63 -2.13 -29.10 -12.60
CA LYS A 63 -2.73 -30.32 -13.19
C LYS A 63 -3.53 -31.16 -12.19
N GLN A 64 -3.58 -30.73 -10.93
CA GLN A 64 -4.35 -31.35 -9.84
C GLN A 64 -5.13 -30.27 -9.12
N LYS A 65 -6.18 -30.65 -8.38
CA LYS A 65 -6.87 -29.71 -7.51
C LYS A 65 -5.87 -29.19 -6.50
N TYR A 66 -5.89 -27.87 -6.26
CA TYR A 66 -4.93 -27.21 -5.40
C TYR A 66 -5.64 -26.22 -4.48
N VAL A 67 -5.44 -26.37 -3.19
CA VAL A 67 -5.79 -25.36 -2.19
C VAL A 67 -4.52 -24.80 -1.58
N ALA A 68 -4.47 -23.49 -1.38
CA ALA A 68 -3.33 -22.84 -0.76
C ALA A 68 -3.78 -21.74 0.21
N PHE A 69 -3.03 -21.62 1.30
CA PHE A 69 -3.13 -20.56 2.29
C PHE A 69 -1.76 -19.94 2.47
N TYR A 70 -1.73 -18.63 2.47
CA TYR A 70 -0.54 -17.82 2.64
C TYR A 70 -0.84 -16.72 3.64
N GLY A 71 0.12 -16.44 4.52
CA GLY A 71 0.08 -15.33 5.46
C GLY A 71 1.43 -14.66 5.56
N PHE A 72 1.41 -13.36 5.88
CA PHE A 72 2.59 -12.57 6.13
C PHE A 72 2.42 -11.69 7.37
N ASP A 73 3.55 -11.30 7.94
CA ASP A 73 3.70 -10.24 8.94
C ASP A 73 4.76 -9.26 8.45
N ILE A 74 4.42 -7.99 8.34
CA ILE A 74 5.30 -6.92 7.88
C ILE A 74 5.48 -5.90 8.99
N ILE A 75 6.75 -5.63 9.32
CA ILE A 75 7.16 -4.83 10.48
C ILE A 75 8.03 -3.67 9.98
N PRO A 76 7.47 -2.45 9.79
CA PRO A 76 8.24 -1.26 9.42
C PRO A 76 8.92 -0.61 10.63
N SER A 77 10.05 0.03 10.37
CA SER A 77 10.73 0.93 11.31
C SER A 77 11.07 2.24 10.62
N MET A 78 10.59 3.34 11.18
CA MET A 78 10.73 4.66 10.58
C MET A 78 10.98 5.75 11.61
N THR A 79 11.71 6.82 11.20
CA THR A 79 11.88 8.04 11.98
C THR A 79 11.53 9.27 11.15
N TYR A 80 11.09 10.30 11.85
CA TYR A 80 10.87 11.62 11.31
C TYR A 80 11.47 12.67 12.22
N LYS A 81 12.22 13.62 11.64
CA LYS A 81 12.84 14.70 12.40
C LYS A 81 12.60 16.04 11.71
N LEU A 82 12.10 17.01 12.45
CA LEU A 82 11.94 18.38 12.01
C LEU A 82 12.68 19.33 12.96
N GLU A 83 13.63 20.08 12.43
CA GLU A 83 14.27 21.20 13.09
C GLU A 83 13.88 22.50 12.40
N THR A 84 13.39 23.47 13.16
CA THR A 84 13.01 24.80 12.65
C THR A 84 13.65 25.91 13.47
N PRO A 85 13.81 27.13 12.91
CA PRO A 85 14.24 28.29 13.66
C PRO A 85 13.15 28.86 14.58
N ILE A 86 11.92 28.32 14.53
CA ILE A 86 10.79 28.81 15.31
C ILE A 86 10.79 28.11 16.67
N PRO A 87 10.90 28.83 17.79
CA PRO A 87 10.91 28.21 19.10
C PRO A 87 9.65 27.40 19.39
N GLY A 88 9.83 26.16 19.85
CA GLY A 88 8.73 25.23 20.16
C GLY A 88 8.06 24.56 18.95
N VAL A 89 8.53 24.82 17.74
CA VAL A 89 8.10 24.12 16.52
C VAL A 89 9.18 23.15 16.08
N GLY A 90 8.89 21.87 16.12
CA GLY A 90 9.81 20.79 15.71
C GLY A 90 9.25 19.42 16.10
N ALA A 91 9.92 18.38 15.64
CA ALA A 91 9.58 16.99 15.95
C ALA A 91 10.84 16.12 15.93
N ASP A 92 10.87 15.11 16.78
CA ASP A 92 11.86 14.01 16.72
C ASP A 92 11.09 12.73 17.12
N ALA A 93 10.61 12.01 16.11
CA ALA A 93 9.65 10.95 16.28
C ALA A 93 10.15 9.62 15.71
N GLU A 94 9.81 8.53 16.40
CA GLU A 94 9.91 7.17 15.90
C GLU A 94 8.49 6.61 15.73
N ALA A 95 8.22 5.98 14.58
CA ALA A 95 6.92 5.37 14.33
C ALA A 95 6.67 4.24 15.33
N VAL A 96 5.44 4.13 15.81
CA VAL A 96 5.01 3.04 16.69
C VAL A 96 5.23 1.72 15.96
N THR A 97 5.97 0.80 16.59
CA THR A 97 6.18 -0.53 16.00
C THR A 97 4.85 -1.25 15.86
N GLN A 98 4.49 -1.56 14.63
CA GLN A 98 3.26 -2.26 14.30
C GLN A 98 3.56 -3.54 13.54
N HIS A 99 2.69 -4.53 13.70
CA HIS A 99 2.67 -5.77 12.95
C HIS A 99 1.52 -5.72 11.95
N HIS A 100 1.85 -5.84 10.67
CA HIS A 100 0.88 -5.77 9.60
C HIS A 100 0.66 -7.15 8.98
N PHE A 101 -0.49 -7.76 9.24
CA PHE A 101 -0.83 -9.08 8.76
C PHE A 101 -1.70 -9.03 7.50
N GLY A 102 -1.51 -10.01 6.63
CA GLY A 102 -2.34 -10.22 5.46
C GLY A 102 -2.06 -11.58 4.84
N GLY A 103 -2.56 -11.82 3.63
CA GLY A 103 -2.31 -13.11 3.01
C GLY A 103 -3.15 -13.41 1.79
N LEU A 104 -3.23 -14.72 1.48
CA LEU A 104 -4.04 -15.28 0.40
C LEU A 104 -4.67 -16.61 0.82
N ALA A 105 -5.92 -16.80 0.44
CA ALA A 105 -6.57 -18.10 0.37
C ALA A 105 -7.01 -18.36 -1.08
N GLY A 106 -6.63 -19.51 -1.65
CA GLY A 106 -6.97 -19.84 -3.03
C GLY A 106 -7.33 -21.30 -3.22
N TYR A 107 -8.26 -21.51 -4.16
CA TYR A 107 -8.62 -22.83 -4.67
C TYR A 107 -8.56 -22.82 -6.19
N PHE A 108 -7.84 -23.79 -6.76
CA PHE A 108 -7.61 -23.91 -8.19
C PHE A 108 -7.96 -25.32 -8.63
N GLN A 109 -8.74 -25.43 -9.71
CA GLN A 109 -9.23 -26.70 -10.22
C GLN A 109 -9.02 -26.83 -11.72
N PRO A 110 -8.23 -27.81 -12.20
CA PRO A 110 -8.28 -28.22 -13.58
C PRO A 110 -9.69 -28.74 -13.90
N VAL A 111 -10.34 -28.18 -14.92
CA VAL A 111 -11.65 -28.62 -15.42
C VAL A 111 -11.52 -29.39 -16.72
N SER A 112 -10.37 -29.25 -17.39
CA SER A 112 -9.89 -30.10 -18.50
C SER A 112 -8.37 -30.11 -18.51
N ASP A 113 -7.75 -30.85 -19.44
CA ASP A 113 -6.29 -30.92 -19.60
C ASP A 113 -5.67 -29.54 -19.85
N ASN A 114 -6.43 -28.63 -20.48
CA ASN A 114 -5.96 -27.32 -20.92
C ASN A 114 -6.57 -26.14 -20.14
N LEU A 115 -7.58 -26.36 -19.28
CA LEU A 115 -8.30 -25.28 -18.60
C LEU A 115 -8.29 -25.44 -17.10
N VAL A 116 -7.83 -24.39 -16.40
CA VAL A 116 -7.88 -24.27 -14.94
C VAL A 116 -8.76 -23.10 -14.57
N LEU A 117 -9.68 -23.33 -13.64
CA LEU A 117 -10.46 -22.29 -12.96
C LEU A 117 -9.92 -22.11 -11.55
N GLY A 118 -9.91 -20.88 -11.07
CA GLY A 118 -9.45 -20.54 -9.73
C GLY A 118 -10.33 -19.49 -9.09
N LEU A 119 -10.30 -19.47 -7.77
CA LEU A 119 -10.83 -18.40 -6.94
C LEU A 119 -9.81 -18.13 -5.84
N ALA A 120 -9.37 -16.89 -5.73
CA ALA A 120 -8.51 -16.46 -4.64
C ALA A 120 -9.06 -15.20 -3.96
N VAL A 121 -8.76 -15.06 -2.67
CA VAL A 121 -8.97 -13.85 -1.89
C VAL A 121 -7.61 -13.49 -1.32
N TYR A 122 -7.15 -12.25 -1.55
CA TYR A 122 -5.82 -11.82 -1.13
C TYR A 122 -5.74 -10.31 -0.89
N SER A 123 -4.69 -9.87 -0.20
CA SER A 123 -4.40 -8.46 0.06
C SER A 123 -3.28 -7.99 -0.88
N PRO A 124 -3.58 -7.27 -1.99
CA PRO A 124 -2.56 -6.79 -2.93
C PRO A 124 -1.95 -5.46 -2.53
N SER A 125 -2.58 -4.73 -1.61
CA SER A 125 -2.21 -3.37 -1.23
C SER A 125 -2.44 -3.17 0.25
N GLY A 126 -1.53 -2.42 0.85
CA GLY A 126 -1.60 -2.01 2.24
C GLY A 126 -0.52 -0.98 2.55
N LEU A 127 -0.89 0.03 3.34
CA LEU A 127 -0.01 1.09 3.82
C LEU A 127 -0.53 1.52 5.19
N GLY A 128 0.34 1.61 6.19
CA GLY A 128 -0.08 2.04 7.52
C GLY A 128 1.10 2.55 8.35
N ILE A 129 0.87 3.64 9.07
CA ILE A 129 1.81 4.22 10.02
C ILE A 129 1.04 4.83 11.17
N GLU A 130 1.64 4.81 12.34
CA GLU A 130 1.17 5.48 13.54
C GLU A 130 2.37 6.11 14.26
N TRP A 131 2.17 7.32 14.78
CA TRP A 131 3.16 8.06 15.54
C TRP A 131 2.62 8.35 16.95
N ASP A 132 3.51 8.37 17.95
CA ASP A 132 3.13 8.91 19.26
C ASP A 132 2.91 10.43 19.13
N GLY A 133 1.71 10.90 19.43
CA GLY A 133 1.36 12.32 19.36
C GLY A 133 2.25 13.22 20.20
N LYS A 134 2.90 12.66 21.24
CA LYS A 134 3.86 13.41 22.08
C LYS A 134 5.10 13.81 21.29
N ASP A 135 5.59 12.93 20.41
CA ASP A 135 6.77 13.17 19.59
C ASP A 135 6.50 14.17 18.47
N LEU A 136 5.23 14.31 18.07
CA LEU A 136 4.73 15.26 17.07
C LEU A 136 4.05 16.49 17.70
N ALA A 137 4.05 16.64 19.02
CA ALA A 137 3.34 17.72 19.71
C ALA A 137 3.74 19.12 19.21
N GLY A 138 5.00 19.34 18.88
CA GLY A 138 5.52 20.62 18.38
C GLY A 138 5.01 21.04 17.00
N ILE A 139 4.35 20.13 16.26
CA ILE A 139 3.68 20.40 14.97
C ILE A 139 2.17 20.15 15.03
N SER A 140 1.63 19.91 16.23
CA SER A 140 0.24 19.55 16.49
C SER A 140 -0.53 20.65 17.21
N GLY A 141 -0.24 21.90 16.87
CA GLY A 141 -0.90 23.07 17.44
C GLY A 141 -0.36 24.37 16.86
N PRO A 142 -0.96 25.51 17.19
CA PRO A 142 -0.41 26.81 16.87
C PRO A 142 0.99 26.99 17.46
N PRO A 143 1.89 27.79 16.84
CA PRO A 143 3.24 28.02 17.34
C PRO A 143 3.24 28.43 18.82
N GLY A 144 3.98 27.67 19.65
CA GLY A 144 4.04 27.89 21.11
C GLY A 144 2.93 27.21 21.93
N SER A 145 2.02 26.47 21.27
CA SER A 145 0.92 25.72 21.92
C SER A 145 0.92 24.25 21.47
N PRO A 146 1.94 23.46 21.82
CA PRO A 146 2.06 22.06 21.38
C PRO A 146 0.93 21.22 21.97
N ASN A 147 0.35 20.34 21.14
CA ASN A 147 -0.71 19.42 21.55
C ASN A 147 -0.26 17.96 21.44
N PRO A 148 0.07 17.27 22.54
CA PRO A 148 0.51 15.89 22.54
C PRO A 148 -0.63 14.87 22.39
N ASN A 149 -1.89 15.31 22.35
CA ASN A 149 -3.07 14.44 22.32
C ASN A 149 -3.59 14.19 20.90
N ILE A 150 -2.97 14.80 19.89
CA ILE A 150 -3.33 14.57 18.49
C ILE A 150 -2.88 13.17 18.08
N GLU A 151 -3.80 12.41 17.55
CA GLU A 151 -3.53 11.13 16.92
C GLU A 151 -2.99 11.35 15.51
N TRP A 152 -1.86 10.72 15.19
CA TRP A 152 -1.22 10.75 13.89
C TRP A 152 -1.12 9.33 13.34
N MET A 153 -2.02 9.00 12.43
CA MET A 153 -2.03 7.69 11.79
C MET A 153 -2.59 7.75 10.37
N SER A 154 -2.13 6.87 9.53
CA SER A 154 -2.83 6.53 8.30
C SER A 154 -2.91 5.03 8.13
N LYS A 155 -3.96 4.60 7.47
CA LYS A 155 -4.25 3.20 7.24
C LYS A 155 -5.04 3.04 5.94
N ILE A 156 -4.41 2.40 4.94
CA ILE A 156 -5.07 2.07 3.69
C ILE A 156 -4.83 0.60 3.37
N PHE A 157 -5.87 -0.14 3.04
CA PHE A 157 -5.72 -1.51 2.57
C PHE A 157 -6.74 -1.87 1.51
N VAL A 158 -6.41 -2.90 0.73
CA VAL A 158 -7.33 -3.50 -0.24
C VAL A 158 -7.35 -5.01 -0.07
N ILE A 159 -8.55 -5.58 -0.11
CA ILE A 159 -8.77 -7.02 -0.26
C ILE A 159 -9.32 -7.26 -1.65
N THR A 160 -8.75 -8.21 -2.37
CA THR A 160 -9.18 -8.59 -3.72
C THR A 160 -9.79 -9.99 -3.71
N ILE A 161 -11.01 -10.11 -4.23
CA ILE A 161 -11.62 -11.38 -4.59
C ILE A 161 -11.38 -11.58 -6.08
N SER A 162 -10.69 -12.68 -6.46
CA SER A 162 -10.20 -12.87 -7.81
C SER A 162 -10.64 -14.23 -8.41
N PRO A 163 -11.80 -14.30 -9.06
CA PRO A 163 -12.12 -15.39 -9.99
C PRO A 163 -11.11 -15.37 -11.16
N THR A 164 -10.51 -16.52 -11.44
CA THR A 164 -9.40 -16.62 -12.39
C THR A 164 -9.60 -17.78 -13.36
N LEU A 165 -9.15 -17.59 -14.58
CA LEU A 165 -9.15 -18.58 -15.65
C LEU A 165 -7.76 -18.63 -16.28
N ALA A 166 -7.21 -19.83 -16.45
CA ALA A 166 -5.97 -20.06 -17.19
C ALA A 166 -6.18 -21.14 -18.24
N TYR A 167 -5.70 -20.87 -19.45
CA TYR A 167 -5.87 -21.74 -20.60
C TYR A 167 -4.55 -22.03 -21.28
N GLN A 168 -4.22 -23.32 -21.45
CA GLN A 168 -3.07 -23.79 -22.20
C GLN A 168 -3.47 -23.91 -23.69
N VAL A 169 -3.03 -22.94 -24.51
CA VAL A 169 -3.32 -22.88 -25.94
C VAL A 169 -2.53 -23.95 -26.71
N SER A 170 -1.30 -24.18 -26.29
CA SER A 170 -0.38 -25.21 -26.81
C SER A 170 0.59 -25.63 -25.71
N ASP A 171 1.47 -26.58 -26.00
CA ASP A 171 2.52 -26.99 -25.04
C ASP A 171 3.45 -25.82 -24.64
N GLN A 172 3.52 -24.80 -25.47
CA GLN A 172 4.41 -23.65 -25.29
C GLN A 172 3.70 -22.38 -24.85
N ILE A 173 2.38 -22.22 -25.06
CA ILE A 173 1.66 -20.96 -24.88
C ILE A 173 0.51 -21.13 -23.90
N MET A 174 0.50 -20.31 -22.86
CA MET A 174 -0.56 -20.23 -21.86
C MET A 174 -1.08 -18.80 -21.76
N LEU A 175 -2.38 -18.67 -21.59
CA LEU A 175 -3.09 -17.41 -21.39
C LEU A 175 -3.79 -17.43 -20.03
N GLY A 176 -3.91 -16.30 -19.38
CA GLY A 176 -4.58 -16.17 -18.11
C GLY A 176 -5.38 -14.88 -18.00
N PHE A 177 -6.47 -14.97 -17.26
CA PHE A 177 -7.35 -13.86 -16.94
C PHE A 177 -7.78 -13.97 -15.49
N ALA A 178 -7.72 -12.87 -14.76
CA ALA A 178 -8.26 -12.74 -13.41
C ALA A 178 -9.11 -11.47 -13.33
N LEU A 179 -10.36 -11.61 -12.87
CA LEU A 179 -11.18 -10.47 -12.48
C LEU A 179 -10.80 -10.07 -11.06
N ASN A 180 -10.54 -8.79 -10.82
CA ASN A 180 -10.18 -8.28 -9.51
C ASN A 180 -11.36 -7.46 -8.96
N ILE A 181 -12.04 -8.00 -7.95
CA ILE A 181 -13.09 -7.32 -7.20
C ILE A 181 -12.45 -6.82 -5.92
N ASN A 182 -12.26 -5.51 -5.81
CA ASN A 182 -11.49 -4.88 -4.76
C ASN A 182 -12.41 -4.24 -3.72
N TYR A 183 -12.17 -4.53 -2.45
CA TYR A 183 -12.73 -3.81 -1.32
C TYR A 183 -11.60 -3.07 -0.61
N GLY A 184 -11.73 -1.74 -0.50
CA GLY A 184 -10.75 -0.88 0.14
C GLY A 184 -11.27 -0.25 1.42
N SER A 185 -10.37 0.04 2.36
CA SER A 185 -10.57 0.90 3.52
C SER A 185 -9.48 1.95 3.57
N PHE A 186 -9.85 3.14 3.97
CA PHE A 186 -8.96 4.28 4.18
C PHE A 186 -9.31 4.96 5.48
N ASP A 187 -8.38 4.91 6.45
CA ASP A 187 -8.49 5.56 7.74
C ASP A 187 -7.31 6.51 7.91
N MET A 188 -7.55 7.74 8.35
CA MET A 188 -6.50 8.73 8.60
C MET A 188 -6.86 9.60 9.79
N ALA A 189 -5.88 9.87 10.63
CA ALA A 189 -5.97 10.82 11.72
C ALA A 189 -4.76 11.74 11.72
N ARG A 190 -4.97 13.05 11.86
CA ARG A 190 -3.90 14.05 11.89
C ARG A 190 -4.35 15.32 12.60
N TYR A 191 -3.42 16.22 12.83
CA TYR A 191 -3.72 17.59 13.18
C TYR A 191 -4.50 18.28 12.05
N ALA A 192 -5.61 18.93 12.39
CA ALA A 192 -6.47 19.60 11.41
C ALA A 192 -5.99 20.99 11.02
N GLY A 193 -5.04 21.55 11.78
CA GLY A 193 -4.54 22.89 11.54
C GLY A 193 -5.14 23.94 12.46
N TYR A 194 -4.79 25.19 12.21
CA TYR A 194 -5.33 26.36 12.93
C TYR A 194 -5.53 27.52 11.97
N GLN A 195 -6.42 28.44 12.33
CA GLN A 195 -6.66 29.68 11.59
C GLN A 195 -6.44 30.89 12.47
N THR A 196 -5.89 31.98 11.92
CA THR A 196 -5.76 33.26 12.60
C THR A 196 -6.61 34.32 11.91
N VAL A 197 -7.39 35.07 12.69
CA VAL A 197 -8.16 36.21 12.18
C VAL A 197 -7.81 37.47 12.95
N PRO A 198 -7.93 38.68 12.35
CA PRO A 198 -7.72 39.91 13.07
C PRO A 198 -8.65 39.99 14.29
N ASN A 199 -8.09 40.31 15.45
CA ASN A 199 -8.86 40.44 16.68
C ASN A 199 -9.59 41.79 16.71
N PRO A 200 -10.95 41.84 16.65
CA PRO A 200 -11.69 43.09 16.64
C PRO A 200 -11.63 43.83 17.99
N TYR A 201 -11.16 43.17 19.05
CA TYR A 201 -11.03 43.74 20.37
C TYR A 201 -9.65 44.33 20.66
N TYR A 202 -8.72 44.21 19.73
CA TYR A 202 -7.37 44.78 19.84
C TYR A 202 -7.38 46.28 19.52
N PRO A 203 -6.58 47.10 20.24
CA PRO A 203 -5.85 46.78 21.50
C PRO A 203 -6.65 47.07 22.77
N PHE A 204 -7.92 47.47 22.66
CA PHE A 204 -8.66 48.08 23.76
C PHE A 204 -9.17 47.09 24.81
N LEU A 205 -9.56 45.88 24.39
CA LEU A 205 -10.11 44.83 25.26
C LEU A 205 -9.26 43.54 25.24
N SER A 206 -8.27 43.44 24.38
CA SER A 206 -7.35 42.33 24.31
C SER A 206 -5.95 42.82 23.87
N PRO A 207 -4.86 42.31 24.47
CA PRO A 207 -3.49 42.64 24.03
C PRO A 207 -3.11 41.95 22.72
N ASP A 208 -3.82 40.89 22.33
CA ASP A 208 -3.48 40.06 21.17
C ASP A 208 -4.10 40.63 19.89
N PRO A 209 -3.29 40.90 18.83
CA PRO A 209 -3.79 41.44 17.57
C PRO A 209 -4.56 40.41 16.75
N PHE A 210 -4.44 39.14 17.03
CA PHE A 210 -5.10 38.05 16.33
C PHE A 210 -5.83 37.11 17.30
N LEU A 211 -6.93 36.55 16.85
CA LEU A 211 -7.58 35.39 17.45
C LEU A 211 -7.07 34.13 16.72
N VAL A 212 -6.74 33.11 17.48
CA VAL A 212 -6.27 31.83 16.96
C VAL A 212 -7.35 30.80 17.22
N PHE A 213 -7.81 30.15 16.16
CA PHE A 213 -8.77 29.05 16.19
C PHE A 213 -8.01 27.76 15.89
N ASP A 214 -7.84 26.92 16.88
CA ASP A 214 -7.20 25.61 16.77
C ASP A 214 -8.28 24.54 16.52
N PHE A 215 -8.16 23.81 15.39
CA PHE A 215 -9.14 22.81 14.97
C PHE A 215 -8.83 21.42 15.52
N GLU A 216 -7.68 21.26 16.19
CA GLU A 216 -7.27 20.03 16.85
C GLU A 216 -7.20 18.82 15.91
N GLN A 217 -8.07 17.82 16.12
CA GLN A 217 -8.03 16.52 15.45
C GLN A 217 -8.88 16.48 14.18
N GLN A 218 -8.28 16.05 13.04
CA GLN A 218 -9.02 15.58 11.87
C GLN A 218 -8.99 14.04 11.84
N LYS A 219 -10.14 13.42 11.52
CA LYS A 219 -10.25 11.98 11.25
C LYS A 219 -11.04 11.74 9.98
N ILE A 220 -10.59 10.77 9.17
CA ILE A 220 -11.25 10.31 7.96
C ILE A 220 -11.37 8.79 8.07
N GLU A 221 -12.56 8.26 7.84
CA GLU A 221 -12.86 6.83 7.84
C GLU A 221 -13.74 6.52 6.64
N MET A 222 -13.22 5.81 5.65
CA MET A 222 -13.95 5.50 4.41
C MET A 222 -13.71 4.08 3.97
N THR A 223 -14.72 3.48 3.33
CA THR A 223 -14.62 2.17 2.67
C THR A 223 -15.19 2.24 1.27
N GLY A 224 -14.78 1.32 0.40
CA GLY A 224 -15.25 1.36 -0.98
C GLY A 224 -15.02 0.09 -1.76
N TRP A 225 -15.63 0.03 -2.95
CA TRP A 225 -15.50 -1.07 -3.89
C TRP A 225 -14.98 -0.59 -5.23
N GLY A 226 -14.20 -1.45 -5.88
CA GLY A 226 -13.70 -1.19 -7.22
C GLY A 226 -13.48 -2.49 -7.99
N PHE A 227 -13.26 -2.35 -9.29
CA PHE A 227 -13.10 -3.48 -10.20
C PHE A 227 -11.88 -3.25 -11.10
N GLY A 228 -11.18 -4.32 -11.39
CA GLY A 228 -10.09 -4.35 -12.33
C GLY A 228 -9.93 -5.75 -12.92
N ALA A 229 -8.94 -5.92 -13.77
CA ALA A 229 -8.61 -7.20 -14.37
C ALA A 229 -7.09 -7.38 -14.49
N THR A 230 -6.65 -8.63 -14.49
CA THR A 230 -5.25 -9.00 -14.78
C THR A 230 -5.25 -9.97 -15.95
N PHE A 231 -4.45 -9.67 -16.95
CA PHE A 231 -4.20 -10.50 -18.12
C PHE A 231 -2.78 -11.02 -18.07
N GLY A 232 -2.59 -12.29 -18.40
CA GLY A 232 -1.29 -12.92 -18.42
C GLY A 232 -1.04 -13.72 -19.69
N ILE A 233 0.21 -13.71 -20.13
CA ILE A 233 0.73 -14.59 -21.18
C ILE A 233 2.00 -15.22 -20.63
N LEU A 234 2.14 -16.54 -20.83
CA LEU A 234 3.36 -17.27 -20.53
C LEU A 234 3.73 -18.11 -21.73
N VAL A 235 4.97 -17.98 -22.19
CA VAL A 235 5.51 -18.69 -23.36
C VAL A 235 6.75 -19.48 -22.92
N LYS A 236 6.77 -20.78 -23.22
CA LYS A 236 7.89 -21.69 -22.95
C LYS A 236 8.49 -22.18 -24.29
N PRO A 237 9.44 -21.43 -24.87
CA PRO A 237 10.07 -21.84 -26.12
C PRO A 237 10.85 -23.14 -26.00
N SER A 238 11.31 -23.46 -24.79
CA SER A 238 12.01 -24.69 -24.42
C SER A 238 11.89 -24.97 -22.92
N ASP A 239 12.34 -26.11 -22.46
CA ASP A 239 12.39 -26.45 -21.02
C ASP A 239 13.35 -25.54 -20.23
N MET A 240 14.31 -24.91 -20.92
CA MET A 240 15.28 -24.00 -20.30
C MET A 240 14.76 -22.57 -20.13
N PHE A 241 13.81 -22.12 -20.96
CA PHE A 241 13.35 -20.74 -20.98
C PHE A 241 11.84 -20.62 -20.84
N SER A 242 11.41 -19.69 -20.00
CA SER A 242 10.04 -19.24 -19.90
C SER A 242 10.01 -17.72 -19.92
N LEU A 243 9.08 -17.14 -20.70
CA LEU A 243 8.87 -15.71 -20.87
C LEU A 243 7.46 -15.37 -20.45
N GLY A 244 7.30 -14.40 -19.56
CA GLY A 244 6.00 -13.96 -19.08
C GLY A 244 5.74 -12.49 -19.40
N LEU A 245 4.47 -12.17 -19.65
CA LEU A 245 3.97 -10.80 -19.72
C LEU A 245 2.67 -10.73 -18.94
N THR A 246 2.54 -9.69 -18.13
CA THR A 246 1.33 -9.44 -17.33
C THR A 246 0.93 -7.98 -17.47
N LEU A 247 -0.37 -7.75 -17.64
CA LEU A 247 -1.02 -6.45 -17.60
C LEU A 247 -2.10 -6.48 -16.53
N ARG A 248 -2.02 -5.58 -15.53
CA ARG A 248 -3.12 -5.29 -14.62
C ARG A 248 -3.72 -3.94 -14.99
N THR A 249 -5.04 -3.91 -15.20
CA THR A 249 -5.76 -2.67 -15.51
C THR A 249 -5.82 -1.74 -14.30
N PRO A 250 -6.03 -0.43 -14.52
CA PRO A 250 -6.38 0.44 -13.41
C PRO A 250 -7.65 -0.07 -12.70
N SER A 251 -7.76 0.20 -11.40
CA SER A 251 -8.95 -0.10 -10.61
C SER A 251 -9.36 1.13 -9.82
N LYS A 252 -10.46 1.74 -10.21
CA LYS A 252 -11.05 2.85 -9.48
C LYS A 252 -11.89 2.29 -8.32
N ILE A 253 -11.55 2.68 -7.09
CA ILE A 253 -12.32 2.38 -5.89
C ILE A 253 -13.05 3.65 -5.47
N GLY A 254 -14.37 3.59 -5.47
CA GLY A 254 -15.22 4.66 -4.94
C GLY A 254 -15.36 4.49 -3.43
N PHE A 255 -14.73 5.36 -2.66
CA PHE A 255 -14.80 5.40 -1.21
C PHE A 255 -15.95 6.27 -0.75
N SER A 256 -16.62 5.86 0.31
CA SER A 256 -17.62 6.65 1.05
C SER A 256 -17.49 6.40 2.54
N GLY A 257 -17.79 7.42 3.34
CA GLY A 257 -17.69 7.36 4.79
C GLY A 257 -17.81 8.73 5.41
N ASP A 258 -17.04 9.00 6.45
CA ASP A 258 -17.12 10.22 7.22
C ASP A 258 -15.75 10.91 7.38
N ILE A 259 -15.80 12.25 7.46
CA ILE A 259 -14.71 13.10 7.91
C ILE A 259 -15.15 13.90 9.12
N GLY A 260 -14.30 13.99 10.14
CA GLY A 260 -14.54 14.77 11.35
C GLY A 260 -13.41 15.72 11.67
N ILE A 261 -13.73 16.89 12.22
CA ILE A 261 -12.80 17.86 12.81
C ILE A 261 -13.33 18.24 14.19
N SER A 262 -12.51 18.04 15.23
CA SER A 262 -12.97 18.06 16.62
C SER A 262 -13.51 19.41 17.09
N ASN A 263 -12.93 20.52 16.66
CA ASN A 263 -13.18 21.84 17.24
C ASN A 263 -13.73 22.87 16.23
N LEU A 264 -14.51 22.44 15.22
CA LEU A 264 -15.09 23.33 14.21
C LEU A 264 -16.09 24.34 14.78
N SER A 265 -16.75 24.00 15.89
CA SER A 265 -17.75 24.88 16.55
C SER A 265 -17.17 26.23 17.01
N VAL A 266 -15.84 26.35 17.12
CA VAL A 266 -15.18 27.63 17.44
C VAL A 266 -15.43 28.71 16.37
N LEU A 267 -15.79 28.31 15.15
CA LEU A 267 -16.10 29.21 14.03
C LEU A 267 -17.58 29.64 13.98
N GLU A 268 -18.48 29.00 14.72
CA GLU A 268 -19.92 29.30 14.69
C GLU A 268 -20.25 30.78 14.94
N PRO A 269 -19.58 31.51 15.89
CA PRO A 269 -19.81 32.93 16.08
C PRO A 269 -19.44 33.81 14.87
N ILE A 270 -18.51 33.32 14.01
CA ILE A 270 -18.06 34.05 12.82
C ILE A 270 -18.97 33.72 11.63
N VAL A 271 -19.30 32.45 11.43
CA VAL A 271 -20.11 31.96 10.31
C VAL A 271 -21.60 32.27 10.52
N GLY A 272 -22.03 32.42 11.76
CA GLY A 272 -23.43 32.77 12.15
C GLY A 272 -24.40 31.58 12.06
N THR A 273 -23.89 30.36 11.95
CA THR A 273 -24.67 29.11 11.94
C THR A 273 -23.94 28.01 12.67
N SER A 274 -24.68 26.99 13.11
CA SER A 274 -24.06 25.78 13.69
C SER A 274 -23.36 24.97 12.63
N ILE A 275 -22.19 24.45 13.00
CA ILE A 275 -21.33 23.64 12.14
C ILE A 275 -21.22 22.25 12.76
N ALA A 276 -21.63 21.21 12.01
CA ALA A 276 -21.47 19.84 12.46
C ALA A 276 -19.97 19.48 12.54
N ALA A 277 -19.57 18.78 13.60
CA ALA A 277 -18.19 18.31 13.76
C ALA A 277 -17.82 17.19 12.76
N THR A 278 -18.81 16.60 12.09
CA THR A 278 -18.62 15.53 11.09
C THR A 278 -19.42 15.83 9.83
N SER A 279 -18.89 15.43 8.69
CA SER A 279 -19.56 15.44 7.38
C SER A 279 -19.39 14.08 6.73
N GLY A 280 -20.41 13.63 6.00
CA GLY A 280 -20.22 12.52 5.07
C GLY A 280 -19.20 12.93 4.00
N ALA A 281 -18.38 11.96 3.56
CA ALA A 281 -17.31 12.17 2.62
C ALA A 281 -17.32 11.10 1.53
N GLU A 282 -17.04 11.50 0.29
CA GLU A 282 -16.86 10.60 -0.85
C GLU A 282 -15.57 10.95 -1.58
N ALA A 283 -14.83 9.94 -2.02
CA ALA A 283 -13.60 10.10 -2.79
C ALA A 283 -13.38 8.93 -3.75
N ASP A 284 -12.84 9.23 -4.92
CA ASP A 284 -12.46 8.24 -5.91
C ASP A 284 -10.93 8.08 -5.95
N VAL A 285 -10.44 6.89 -5.62
CA VAL A 285 -9.00 6.58 -5.71
C VAL A 285 -8.76 5.54 -6.80
N THR A 286 -7.89 5.86 -7.74
CA THR A 286 -7.55 4.94 -8.84
C THR A 286 -6.24 4.22 -8.55
N TRP A 287 -6.29 2.93 -8.22
CA TRP A 287 -5.11 2.07 -8.23
C TRP A 287 -4.56 1.99 -9.65
N PRO A 288 -3.26 2.23 -9.83
CA PRO A 288 -2.67 2.37 -11.15
C PRO A 288 -2.62 1.05 -11.92
N MET A 289 -2.55 1.19 -13.24
CA MET A 289 -2.14 0.10 -14.12
C MET A 289 -0.70 -0.28 -13.83
N TRP A 290 -0.37 -1.59 -13.95
CA TRP A 290 1.00 -2.00 -14.08
C TRP A 290 1.18 -3.05 -15.19
N ILE A 291 2.36 -3.02 -15.81
CA ILE A 291 2.80 -3.96 -16.84
C ILE A 291 4.10 -4.55 -16.36
N ALA A 292 4.23 -5.86 -16.41
CA ALA A 292 5.46 -6.56 -16.07
C ALA A 292 5.84 -7.59 -17.12
N GLY A 293 7.12 -7.61 -17.48
CA GLY A 293 7.73 -8.64 -18.29
C GLY A 293 8.77 -9.41 -17.50
N GLY A 294 8.82 -10.73 -17.67
CA GLY A 294 9.73 -11.58 -16.92
C GLY A 294 10.30 -12.74 -17.72
N ILE A 295 11.47 -13.18 -17.29
CA ILE A 295 12.19 -14.31 -17.86
C ILE A 295 12.55 -15.29 -16.74
N ALA A 296 12.29 -16.59 -16.95
CA ALA A 296 12.87 -17.65 -16.14
C ALA A 296 13.83 -18.49 -17.01
N PHE A 297 15.03 -18.73 -16.47
CA PHE A 297 16.09 -19.50 -17.10
C PHE A 297 16.49 -20.66 -16.20
N LYS A 298 16.41 -21.88 -16.73
CA LYS A 298 16.75 -23.15 -16.07
C LYS A 298 17.92 -23.82 -16.80
N PRO A 299 19.17 -23.43 -16.50
CA PRO A 299 20.35 -24.04 -17.15
C PRO A 299 20.50 -25.52 -16.84
N ILE A 300 20.02 -25.96 -15.68
CA ILE A 300 19.91 -27.37 -15.27
C ILE A 300 18.58 -27.53 -14.50
N GLU A 301 18.07 -28.75 -14.35
CA GLU A 301 16.79 -29.04 -13.71
C GLU A 301 16.72 -28.52 -12.26
N GLN A 302 17.85 -28.47 -11.55
CA GLN A 302 17.92 -28.07 -10.15
C GLN A 302 17.99 -26.54 -9.95
N PHE A 303 18.39 -25.78 -10.98
CA PHE A 303 18.68 -24.36 -10.81
C PHE A 303 17.81 -23.51 -11.73
N THR A 304 17.12 -22.54 -11.12
CA THR A 304 16.30 -21.55 -11.83
C THR A 304 16.78 -20.15 -11.49
N LEU A 305 16.97 -19.33 -12.48
CA LEU A 305 17.19 -17.89 -12.37
C LEU A 305 16.00 -17.16 -12.95
N THR A 306 15.60 -16.05 -12.32
CA THR A 306 14.51 -15.20 -12.80
C THR A 306 14.92 -13.73 -12.83
N PHE A 307 14.35 -13.01 -13.79
CA PHE A 307 14.53 -11.58 -13.97
C PHE A 307 13.22 -10.98 -14.45
N ASP A 308 12.72 -9.95 -13.74
CA ASP A 308 11.50 -9.24 -14.11
C ASP A 308 11.73 -7.73 -14.09
N VAL A 309 11.00 -7.03 -14.95
CA VAL A 309 10.82 -5.58 -14.91
C VAL A 309 9.33 -5.30 -14.83
N GLN A 310 8.93 -4.49 -13.84
CA GLN A 310 7.55 -4.07 -13.65
C GLN A 310 7.48 -2.54 -13.69
N TRP A 311 6.71 -1.99 -14.61
CA TRP A 311 6.37 -0.57 -14.67
C TRP A 311 4.97 -0.34 -14.12
N THR A 312 4.82 0.70 -13.26
CA THR A 312 3.55 1.07 -12.65
C THR A 312 3.23 2.52 -12.94
N GLN A 313 2.01 2.80 -13.41
CA GLN A 313 1.53 4.14 -13.78
C GLN A 313 1.07 4.93 -12.54
N TRP A 314 2.00 5.25 -11.64
CA TRP A 314 1.70 5.99 -10.42
C TRP A 314 1.22 7.41 -10.65
N SER A 315 1.50 8.01 -11.81
CA SER A 315 0.98 9.32 -12.23
C SER A 315 -0.56 9.40 -12.28
N LYS A 316 -1.28 8.27 -12.13
CA LYS A 316 -2.74 8.26 -11.92
C LYS A 316 -3.15 8.69 -10.52
N LEU A 317 -2.25 8.67 -9.55
CA LEU A 317 -2.41 9.27 -8.23
C LEU A 317 -1.78 10.66 -8.25
N ASP A 318 -2.45 11.60 -8.89
CA ASP A 318 -2.07 13.01 -8.96
C ASP A 318 -2.72 13.78 -7.80
N GLU A 319 -4.03 13.78 -7.76
CA GLU A 319 -4.84 14.44 -6.75
C GLU A 319 -6.07 13.57 -6.42
N VAL A 320 -6.48 13.55 -5.16
CA VAL A 320 -7.73 12.93 -4.71
C VAL A 320 -8.60 14.00 -4.07
N ALA A 321 -9.68 14.35 -4.77
CA ALA A 321 -10.69 15.28 -4.24
C ALA A 321 -11.67 14.53 -3.33
N ILE A 322 -11.97 15.12 -2.17
CA ILE A 322 -12.96 14.64 -1.21
C ILE A 322 -14.20 15.50 -1.33
N THR A 323 -15.32 14.90 -1.71
CA THR A 323 -16.61 15.58 -1.77
C THR A 323 -17.31 15.46 -0.42
N LEU A 324 -17.69 16.60 0.16
CA LEU A 324 -18.35 16.68 1.46
C LEU A 324 -19.86 16.80 1.29
N SER A 325 -20.64 16.11 2.13
CA SER A 325 -22.10 16.14 2.06
C SER A 325 -22.72 17.28 2.86
N ASP A 326 -22.04 17.79 3.91
CA ASP A 326 -22.52 18.89 4.72
C ASP A 326 -22.13 20.24 4.08
N GLN A 327 -23.15 21.02 3.67
CA GLN A 327 -22.96 22.32 3.02
C GLN A 327 -22.36 23.40 3.93
N THR A 328 -22.46 23.24 5.25
CA THR A 328 -21.89 24.24 6.19
C THR A 328 -20.37 24.19 6.19
N TRP A 329 -19.77 23.03 5.87
CA TRP A 329 -18.32 22.90 5.70
C TRP A 329 -17.78 23.71 4.52
N GLY A 330 -18.57 23.88 3.46
CA GLY A 330 -18.22 24.76 2.33
C GLY A 330 -18.22 26.28 2.65
N LEU A 331 -18.64 26.67 3.88
CA LEU A 331 -18.51 28.03 4.37
C LEU A 331 -17.14 28.32 5.02
N ILE A 332 -16.38 27.26 5.34
CA ILE A 332 -15.13 27.32 6.11
C ILE A 332 -13.94 26.67 5.39
N LEU A 333 -14.20 25.73 4.49
CA LEU A 333 -13.21 25.07 3.65
C LEU A 333 -13.38 25.51 2.20
N ASP A 334 -12.31 25.76 1.52
CA ASP A 334 -12.33 25.97 0.08
C ASP A 334 -12.07 24.65 -0.68
N GLU A 335 -12.03 24.72 -2.00
CA GLU A 335 -11.82 23.53 -2.84
C GLU A 335 -10.45 22.89 -2.63
N GLU A 336 -9.42 23.69 -2.31
CA GLU A 336 -8.06 23.17 -2.08
C GLU A 336 -7.96 22.42 -0.75
N ASP A 337 -8.71 22.85 0.30
CA ASP A 337 -8.73 22.20 1.61
C ASP A 337 -9.30 20.77 1.55
N THR A 338 -10.07 20.46 0.52
CA THR A 338 -10.71 19.15 0.29
C THR A 338 -9.94 18.25 -0.66
N LYS A 339 -8.71 18.61 -1.04
CA LYS A 339 -7.86 17.83 -1.92
C LYS A 339 -6.69 17.19 -1.17
N LEU A 340 -6.34 15.98 -1.57
CA LEU A 340 -5.10 15.32 -1.16
C LEU A 340 -4.17 15.27 -2.38
N ALA A 341 -3.13 16.09 -2.37
CA ALA A 341 -2.14 16.13 -3.45
C ALA A 341 -1.16 14.96 -3.29
N PHE A 342 -1.01 14.17 -4.35
CA PHE A 342 -0.04 13.08 -4.46
C PHE A 342 1.06 13.42 -5.46
N ARG A 343 0.71 13.84 -6.66
CA ARG A 343 1.62 14.15 -7.79
C ARG A 343 2.65 13.04 -8.03
N TRP A 344 2.25 11.79 -7.83
CA TRP A 344 3.15 10.65 -7.92
C TRP A 344 3.64 10.42 -9.35
N GLU A 345 4.83 9.88 -9.47
CA GLU A 345 5.51 9.65 -10.74
C GLU A 345 5.54 8.17 -11.11
N ASP A 346 5.44 7.87 -12.42
CA ASP A 346 5.60 6.52 -12.93
C ASP A 346 6.97 5.95 -12.59
N LYS A 347 7.01 4.70 -12.11
CA LYS A 347 8.26 4.04 -11.70
C LYS A 347 8.35 2.64 -12.27
N ALA A 348 9.59 2.18 -12.41
CA ALA A 348 9.90 0.82 -12.83
C ALA A 348 10.74 0.11 -11.78
N GLN A 349 10.29 -1.08 -11.36
CA GLN A 349 10.99 -1.99 -10.47
C GLN A 349 11.82 -2.98 -11.29
N ILE A 350 12.97 -3.37 -10.75
CA ILE A 350 13.85 -4.41 -11.33
C ILE A 350 14.06 -5.49 -10.28
N ARG A 351 13.81 -6.74 -10.66
CA ARG A 351 13.75 -7.87 -9.76
C ARG A 351 14.61 -9.03 -10.26
N PHE A 352 15.30 -9.71 -9.34
CA PHE A 352 16.14 -10.88 -9.60
C PHE A 352 15.84 -11.98 -8.60
N GLY A 353 15.79 -13.21 -9.07
CA GLY A 353 15.55 -14.38 -8.23
C GLY A 353 16.40 -15.58 -8.62
N ALA A 354 16.66 -16.43 -7.63
CA ALA A 354 17.32 -17.71 -7.80
C ALA A 354 16.65 -18.77 -6.93
N GLU A 355 16.42 -19.95 -7.49
CA GLU A 355 15.96 -21.16 -6.77
C GLU A 355 16.92 -22.31 -7.05
N TYR A 356 17.39 -23.00 -6.00
CA TYR A 356 18.15 -24.24 -6.12
C TYR A 356 17.41 -25.37 -5.43
N ARG A 357 17.08 -26.43 -6.18
CA ARG A 357 16.43 -27.64 -5.71
C ARG A 357 17.44 -28.69 -5.36
N PHE A 358 17.72 -28.89 -4.09
CA PHE A 358 18.61 -29.94 -3.58
C PHE A 358 18.02 -31.34 -3.79
N SER A 359 16.70 -31.43 -3.82
CA SER A 359 15.96 -32.67 -4.07
C SER A 359 14.55 -32.32 -4.59
N PRO A 360 13.77 -33.30 -5.07
CA PRO A 360 12.36 -33.07 -5.41
C PRO A 360 11.50 -32.56 -4.24
N LYS A 361 12.02 -32.65 -3.00
CA LYS A 361 11.30 -32.26 -1.79
C LYS A 361 11.75 -30.93 -1.19
N PHE A 362 12.97 -30.47 -1.48
CA PHE A 362 13.56 -29.32 -0.79
C PHE A 362 14.26 -28.37 -1.74
N ALA A 363 13.93 -27.07 -1.63
CA ALA A 363 14.55 -25.99 -2.38
C ALA A 363 14.94 -24.83 -1.46
N LEU A 364 16.04 -24.15 -1.79
CA LEU A 364 16.42 -22.85 -1.24
C LEU A 364 16.25 -21.76 -2.30
N ARG A 365 15.98 -20.54 -1.83
CA ARG A 365 15.72 -19.39 -2.69
C ARG A 365 16.40 -18.15 -2.14
N ALA A 366 16.81 -17.28 -3.07
CA ALA A 366 17.31 -15.95 -2.76
C ALA A 366 16.84 -14.97 -3.82
N GLY A 367 16.64 -13.73 -3.43
CA GLY A 367 16.16 -12.69 -4.32
C GLY A 367 16.64 -11.30 -3.93
N TYR A 368 16.57 -10.42 -4.92
CA TYR A 368 16.86 -8.99 -4.78
C TYR A 368 15.93 -8.21 -5.69
N TYR A 369 15.48 -7.04 -5.23
CA TYR A 369 14.89 -6.05 -6.11
C TYR A 369 15.19 -4.62 -5.67
N TYR A 370 15.12 -3.73 -6.65
CA TYR A 370 15.10 -2.29 -6.47
C TYR A 370 13.71 -1.76 -6.75
N ASP A 371 13.18 -0.97 -5.81
CA ASP A 371 11.85 -0.38 -5.84
C ASP A 371 11.92 1.13 -5.61
N PRO A 372 11.87 1.94 -6.69
CA PRO A 372 11.89 3.39 -6.57
C PRO A 372 10.53 3.92 -6.07
N GLY A 373 10.57 4.79 -5.07
CA GLY A 373 9.39 5.46 -4.53
C GLY A 373 8.75 6.42 -5.53
N PRO A 374 7.43 6.39 -5.72
CA PRO A 374 6.74 7.27 -6.65
C PRO A 374 6.50 8.69 -6.11
N ALA A 375 6.50 8.90 -4.78
CA ALA A 375 6.17 10.17 -4.16
C ALA A 375 7.30 11.20 -4.33
N PRO A 376 7.04 12.36 -4.94
CA PRO A 376 8.01 13.46 -5.01
C PRO A 376 8.15 14.15 -3.66
N ASP A 377 9.21 14.96 -3.50
CA ASP A 377 9.45 15.70 -2.26
C ASP A 377 8.40 16.77 -2.00
N GLU A 378 7.76 17.28 -3.06
CA GLU A 378 6.74 18.33 -3.08
C GLU A 378 5.42 17.95 -2.41
N THR A 379 5.17 16.65 -2.21
CA THR A 379 3.93 16.16 -1.56
C THR A 379 4.24 15.20 -0.41
N ARG A 380 5.49 15.11 -0.01
CA ARG A 380 5.94 14.20 1.05
C ARG A 380 5.38 14.59 2.41
N ASN A 381 4.87 13.60 3.16
CA ASN A 381 4.34 13.80 4.50
C ASN A 381 4.58 12.58 5.41
N VAL A 382 4.38 12.73 6.71
CA VAL A 382 4.62 11.67 7.71
C VAL A 382 3.59 10.55 7.66
N LEU A 383 2.44 10.75 7.03
CA LEU A 383 1.36 9.76 6.97
C LEU A 383 1.49 8.81 5.77
N LEU A 384 2.25 9.23 4.74
CA LEU A 384 2.53 8.44 3.54
C LEU A 384 4.04 8.50 3.22
N PRO A 385 4.89 7.90 4.05
CA PRO A 385 6.34 8.05 3.97
C PRO A 385 6.96 7.14 2.91
N ILE A 386 6.62 7.37 1.66
CA ILE A 386 7.11 6.60 0.51
C ILE A 386 8.57 6.97 0.21
N THR A 387 9.43 5.97 -0.01
CA THR A 387 10.85 6.15 -0.32
C THR A 387 11.33 5.10 -1.33
N ASP A 388 12.58 5.23 -1.80
CA ASP A 388 13.26 4.19 -2.57
C ASP A 388 13.68 3.03 -1.66
N PHE A 389 13.53 1.79 -2.13
CA PHE A 389 13.97 0.60 -1.42
C PHE A 389 14.92 -0.26 -2.24
N ASN A 390 15.93 -0.80 -1.54
CA ASN A 390 16.63 -2.00 -1.94
C ASN A 390 16.18 -3.14 -1.05
N SER A 391 15.79 -4.25 -1.63
CA SER A 391 15.32 -5.42 -0.88
C SER A 391 16.18 -6.64 -1.16
N ILE A 392 16.45 -7.40 -0.10
CA ILE A 392 17.00 -8.75 -0.18
C ILE A 392 16.00 -9.72 0.45
N ALA A 393 15.84 -10.86 -0.17
CA ALA A 393 14.94 -11.90 0.32
C ALA A 393 15.59 -13.27 0.28
N GLY A 394 15.15 -14.14 1.17
CA GLY A 394 15.57 -15.55 1.18
C GLY A 394 14.47 -16.43 1.75
N GLY A 395 14.50 -17.71 1.39
CA GLY A 395 13.49 -18.63 1.84
C GLY A 395 13.73 -20.07 1.44
N PHE A 396 12.83 -20.95 1.86
CA PHE A 396 12.88 -22.36 1.48
C PHE A 396 11.49 -22.89 1.14
N GLY A 397 11.48 -23.98 0.39
CA GLY A 397 10.27 -24.76 0.08
C GLY A 397 10.45 -26.22 0.42
N TYR A 398 9.38 -26.83 0.95
CA TYR A 398 9.35 -28.25 1.25
C TYR A 398 8.07 -28.89 0.72
N ASN A 399 8.22 -30.02 -0.02
CA ASN A 399 7.10 -30.74 -0.62
C ASN A 399 7.10 -32.19 -0.16
N ILE A 400 6.00 -32.62 0.49
CA ILE A 400 5.80 -34.00 0.94
C ILE A 400 4.39 -34.44 0.55
N ASN A 401 4.30 -35.45 -0.32
CA ASN A 401 3.03 -36.13 -0.62
C ASN A 401 1.88 -35.16 -1.00
N GLY A 402 2.19 -34.15 -1.79
CA GLY A 402 1.22 -33.13 -2.22
C GLY A 402 1.05 -31.96 -1.26
N VAL A 403 1.58 -32.03 -0.04
CA VAL A 403 1.67 -30.88 0.88
C VAL A 403 2.91 -30.06 0.54
N ILE A 404 2.69 -28.79 0.25
CA ILE A 404 3.74 -27.80 -0.07
C ILE A 404 3.80 -26.81 1.07
N ILE A 405 4.98 -26.59 1.61
CA ILE A 405 5.25 -25.59 2.66
C ILE A 405 6.33 -24.67 2.11
N ASP A 406 6.06 -23.37 2.13
CA ASP A 406 7.01 -22.35 1.73
C ASP A 406 7.17 -21.32 2.85
N PHE A 407 8.39 -20.84 3.03
CA PHE A 407 8.76 -19.80 4.00
C PHE A 407 9.68 -18.79 3.32
N ALA A 408 9.50 -17.50 3.66
CA ALA A 408 10.38 -16.43 3.23
C ALA A 408 10.57 -15.41 4.35
N VAL A 409 11.73 -14.75 4.29
CA VAL A 409 12.01 -13.51 5.00
C VAL A 409 12.53 -12.51 3.97
N GLU A 410 12.01 -11.30 4.05
CA GLU A 410 12.40 -10.16 3.23
C GLU A 410 12.88 -9.02 4.13
N TYR A 411 13.94 -8.35 3.72
CA TYR A 411 14.50 -7.18 4.38
C TYR A 411 14.65 -6.03 3.38
N LEU A 412 13.87 -4.98 3.59
CA LEU A 412 13.88 -3.78 2.77
C LEU A 412 14.67 -2.69 3.49
N MET A 413 15.54 -2.01 2.75
CA MET A 413 16.35 -0.89 3.20
C MET A 413 15.86 0.38 2.50
N GLY A 414 15.25 1.30 3.26
CA GLY A 414 14.76 2.55 2.74
C GLY A 414 15.86 3.60 2.68
N LYS A 415 15.67 4.58 1.80
CA LYS A 415 16.57 5.73 1.65
C LYS A 415 16.06 6.89 2.50
N GLU A 416 16.97 7.56 3.18
CA GLU A 416 16.68 8.83 3.86
C GLU A 416 16.35 9.92 2.83
N GLN A 417 15.35 10.75 3.15
CA GLN A 417 14.89 11.84 2.30
C GLN A 417 14.65 13.09 3.14
N THR A 418 14.87 14.26 2.55
CA THR A 418 14.79 15.54 3.25
C THR A 418 13.95 16.53 2.47
N VAL A 419 12.93 17.09 3.12
CA VAL A 419 12.16 18.24 2.65
C VAL A 419 12.64 19.47 3.45
N PRO A 420 13.30 20.45 2.79
CA PRO A 420 13.83 21.61 3.49
C PRO A 420 12.72 22.51 4.05
N PHE A 421 12.81 22.90 5.32
CA PHE A 421 11.85 23.80 5.99
C PHE A 421 11.61 25.11 5.20
N GLY A 422 12.69 25.71 4.66
CA GLY A 422 12.56 26.96 3.90
C GLY A 422 11.72 26.87 2.64
N LYS A 423 11.60 25.68 2.03
CA LYS A 423 10.76 25.48 0.84
C LYS A 423 9.26 25.43 1.17
N THR A 424 8.90 24.90 2.33
CA THR A 424 7.49 24.76 2.73
C THR A 424 6.91 26.02 3.40
N LEU A 425 7.69 27.09 3.51
CA LEU A 425 7.17 28.38 3.96
C LEU A 425 6.15 28.93 2.94
N PRO A 426 5.19 29.76 3.38
CA PRO A 426 4.34 30.50 2.46
C PRO A 426 5.17 31.26 1.41
N PRO A 427 4.73 31.34 0.14
CA PRO A 427 5.47 32.04 -0.92
C PRO A 427 5.79 33.50 -0.57
N ALA A 428 4.90 34.16 0.20
CA ALA A 428 5.13 35.53 0.71
C ALA A 428 6.34 35.65 1.66
N LEU A 429 6.79 34.52 2.25
CA LEU A 429 7.97 34.42 3.11
C LEU A 429 9.17 33.79 2.40
N GLY A 430 9.10 33.61 1.07
CA GLY A 430 10.17 33.06 0.25
C GLY A 430 10.13 31.56 0.08
N GLY A 431 9.06 30.90 0.45
CA GLY A 431 8.82 29.46 0.19
C GLY A 431 8.56 29.16 -1.29
N ASP A 432 8.64 27.89 -1.61
CA ASP A 432 8.43 27.38 -2.96
C ASP A 432 6.94 27.00 -3.14
N PRO A 433 6.22 27.57 -4.13
CA PRO A 433 4.81 27.24 -4.35
C PRO A 433 4.54 25.74 -4.54
N ASP A 434 5.49 25.00 -5.11
CA ASP A 434 5.33 23.57 -5.38
C ASP A 434 5.36 22.72 -4.09
N TYR A 435 5.92 23.24 -2.99
CA TYR A 435 6.10 22.55 -1.71
C TYR A 435 5.02 22.86 -0.66
N GLN A 436 3.89 23.48 -1.04
CA GLN A 436 2.86 23.85 -0.06
C GLN A 436 2.09 22.64 0.49
N ASP A 437 2.10 21.52 -0.22
CA ASP A 437 1.51 20.24 0.24
C ASP A 437 2.49 19.36 1.01
N ALA A 438 3.77 19.75 1.06
CA ALA A 438 4.81 18.98 1.72
C ALA A 438 4.93 19.32 3.21
N MET A 439 5.24 18.32 4.03
CA MET A 439 5.69 18.54 5.39
C MET A 439 7.24 18.61 5.41
N PRO A 440 7.83 19.67 5.98
CA PRO A 440 9.29 19.77 6.07
C PRO A 440 9.86 18.73 7.04
N GLY A 441 11.12 18.32 6.85
CA GLY A 441 11.82 17.45 7.77
C GLY A 441 12.64 16.37 7.08
N VAL A 442 13.25 15.52 7.89
CA VAL A 442 14.03 14.36 7.48
C VAL A 442 13.22 13.10 7.74
N TYR A 443 12.97 12.33 6.70
CA TYR A 443 12.22 11.09 6.70
C TYR A 443 13.16 9.92 6.47
N HIS A 444 13.14 8.93 7.34
CA HIS A 444 13.94 7.75 7.18
C HIS A 444 13.17 6.48 7.51
N VAL A 445 12.74 5.76 6.48
CA VAL A 445 12.31 4.37 6.62
C VAL A 445 13.56 3.53 6.77
N LYS A 446 13.95 3.23 8.03
CA LYS A 446 15.20 2.52 8.36
C LYS A 446 15.22 1.14 7.71
N ASN A 447 14.19 0.38 7.94
CA ASN A 447 13.97 -0.93 7.34
C ASN A 447 12.51 -1.37 7.45
N ILE A 448 12.17 -2.39 6.63
CA ILE A 448 10.94 -3.17 6.76
C ILE A 448 11.35 -4.64 6.76
N ILE A 449 10.84 -5.41 7.71
CA ILE A 449 11.01 -6.85 7.75
C ILE A 449 9.67 -7.49 7.40
N ALA A 450 9.66 -8.38 6.40
CA ALA A 450 8.50 -9.21 6.11
C ALA A 450 8.83 -10.67 6.38
N ILE A 451 7.92 -11.37 7.07
CA ILE A 451 8.00 -12.80 7.37
C ILE A 451 6.78 -13.46 6.73
N GLU A 452 7.00 -14.46 5.92
CA GLU A 452 5.97 -15.06 5.10
C GLU A 452 5.94 -16.58 5.22
N PHE A 453 4.74 -17.12 5.23
CA PHE A 453 4.50 -18.56 5.31
C PHE A 453 3.34 -18.97 4.41
N ALA A 454 3.49 -20.09 3.71
CA ALA A 454 2.39 -20.69 2.96
C ALA A 454 2.32 -22.20 3.19
N ILE A 455 1.10 -22.72 3.15
CA ILE A 455 0.80 -24.14 3.07
C ILE A 455 -0.17 -24.38 1.92
N GLY A 456 0.15 -25.36 1.08
CA GLY A 456 -0.69 -25.78 -0.03
C GLY A 456 -0.85 -27.29 -0.07
N TYR A 457 -1.95 -27.75 -0.69
CA TYR A 457 -2.20 -29.17 -0.88
C TYR A 457 -2.74 -29.44 -2.28
N LYS A 458 -2.09 -30.39 -2.96
CA LYS A 458 -2.48 -30.88 -4.28
C LYS A 458 -2.97 -32.32 -4.20
N TRP A 459 -4.11 -32.65 -4.86
CA TRP A 459 -4.70 -34.00 -4.88
C TRP A 459 -5.43 -34.33 -6.17
#